data_74bf9762d55dfe333e80eb6ae6530de8
#
_entry.id   74bf9762d55dfe333e80eb6ae6530de8
#
_cell.length_a   1.000
_cell.length_b   1.000
_cell.length_c   1.000
_cell.angle_alpha   90.00
_cell.angle_beta   90.00
_cell.angle_gamma   90.00
#
_symmetry.space_group_name_H-M   'P 1'
#
loop_
_entity.id
_entity.type
_entity.pdbx_description
1 polymer ?
#
loop_
_entity_poly.entity_id
_entity_poly.type
_entity_poly.pdbx_seq_one_letter_code
_entity_poly.pdbx_strand_id
1 'polypeptide(L)'
;TVSFIGYATQTVPVNSKTSLTITLKEDTEVLDEVVVIGYGTMKKSDLTGAISSVSSKDLMKQPSPSLGAALQGRATGLQVISSGAPGDNVSMKIRGIGSINNSDPLLVIDGVPTDVPLNMINMDDVETVDVLKDASATAIYGSRGAYGVIIITTKKGKSDAAHFNFKASYGIEKAIRTLDLLDATQFASLHNEMMTANGQPQNPLFEDPASLGRGTNWTDELFQTAATQNYSLNYSGGNDKTTYYVSAAYFNQEGIVRTTQYERYTVQFNMDTQMNNWLKMGNKLSLNHDIKKKGEYSIKNTMLALPTQAIKNDDGSWAGPVGLPMYVGDIANPIGKMMTNSTATKGFNILGNIYAEVKPWEWLTFKTIVGVQALFWDDKGWSPKYDWQPISQPESYASRKYN
;
A
#
# COMPACT_ATOMS: atom_id res chain seq x y z
N THR A 1 15.27 13.67 38.85
CA THR A 1 15.64 13.68 37.41
C THR A 1 15.45 15.09 36.89
N VAL A 2 16.45 15.63 36.21
CA VAL A 2 16.41 16.94 35.54
C VAL A 2 16.70 16.71 34.08
N SER A 3 15.86 17.27 33.18
CA SER A 3 16.02 17.20 31.72
C SER A 3 15.75 18.58 31.13
N PHE A 4 16.49 18.89 30.07
CA PHE A 4 16.31 20.11 29.29
C PHE A 4 16.60 19.77 27.81
N ILE A 5 15.90 20.42 26.88
CA ILE A 5 16.07 20.16 25.44
C ILE A 5 17.51 20.49 25.04
N GLY A 6 18.20 19.52 24.41
CA GLY A 6 19.60 19.63 23.99
C GLY A 6 20.61 19.25 25.05
N TYR A 7 20.19 18.74 26.20
CA TYR A 7 21.07 18.32 27.30
C TYR A 7 20.76 16.91 27.78
N ALA A 8 21.79 16.13 28.14
CA ALA A 8 21.65 14.79 28.67
C ALA A 8 20.88 14.78 29.98
N THR A 9 19.84 13.94 30.07
CA THR A 9 19.04 13.80 31.27
C THR A 9 19.87 13.26 32.43
N GLN A 10 19.91 13.97 33.57
CA GLN A 10 20.64 13.55 34.78
C GLN A 10 19.68 13.23 35.92
N THR A 11 19.94 12.11 36.59
CA THR A 11 19.25 11.78 37.86
C THR A 11 20.22 12.00 38.99
N VAL A 12 19.93 13.00 39.85
CA VAL A 12 20.75 13.38 41.00
C VAL A 12 19.99 13.08 42.28
N PRO A 13 20.56 12.32 43.23
CA PRO A 13 19.92 12.09 44.53
C PRO A 13 19.94 13.37 45.37
N VAL A 14 18.79 13.73 45.93
CA VAL A 14 18.61 14.99 46.67
C VAL A 14 19.27 14.96 48.06
N ASN A 15 19.39 13.78 48.66
CA ASN A 15 20.09 13.51 49.94
C ASN A 15 19.95 14.63 50.97
N SER A 16 18.73 15.11 51.27
CA SER A 16 18.42 16.15 52.27
C SER A 16 19.06 17.51 52.02
N LYS A 17 19.59 17.81 50.84
CA LYS A 17 20.14 19.11 50.46
C LYS A 17 19.02 20.09 50.13
N THR A 18 19.06 21.28 50.69
CA THR A 18 18.09 22.35 50.44
C THR A 18 18.34 23.13 49.15
N SER A 19 19.52 23.01 48.58
CA SER A 19 19.90 23.60 47.27
C SER A 19 20.80 22.65 46.51
N LEU A 20 20.55 22.48 45.23
CA LEU A 20 21.32 21.65 44.30
C LEU A 20 21.64 22.48 43.07
N THR A 21 22.93 22.64 42.78
CA THR A 21 23.37 23.17 41.48
C THR A 21 23.67 21.99 40.58
N ILE A 22 22.91 21.88 39.47
CA ILE A 22 23.06 20.81 38.51
C ILE A 22 23.54 21.42 37.20
N THR A 23 24.75 21.04 36.77
CA THR A 23 25.27 21.41 35.46
C THR A 23 24.92 20.30 34.50
N LEU A 24 23.97 20.54 33.58
CA LEU A 24 23.64 19.62 32.53
C LEU A 24 24.76 19.63 31.47
N LYS A 25 25.16 18.48 31.04
CA LYS A 25 26.07 18.35 29.88
C LYS A 25 25.23 18.43 28.62
N GLU A 26 25.71 19.17 27.61
CA GLU A 26 25.09 19.17 26.31
C GLU A 26 24.97 17.72 25.82
N ASP A 27 23.78 17.37 25.33
CA ASP A 27 23.54 16.08 24.70
C ASP A 27 24.17 16.13 23.31
N THR A 28 25.46 15.84 23.23
CA THR A 28 26.20 15.72 21.98
C THR A 28 25.94 14.41 21.27
N GLU A 29 25.12 13.52 21.85
CA GLU A 29 24.45 12.48 21.09
C GLU A 29 23.30 13.09 20.25
N VAL A 30 23.60 14.08 19.43
CA VAL A 30 22.93 14.16 18.13
C VAL A 30 23.25 12.82 17.49
N LEU A 31 22.28 11.92 17.51
CA LEU A 31 22.33 10.71 16.68
C LEU A 31 22.67 11.24 15.28
N ASP A 32 23.92 11.04 14.88
CA ASP A 32 24.37 11.34 13.53
C ASP A 32 23.45 10.53 12.62
N GLU A 33 22.33 11.13 12.18
CA GLU A 33 21.42 10.50 11.22
C GLU A 33 22.28 10.17 9.99
N VAL A 34 22.60 8.91 9.88
CA VAL A 34 23.36 8.37 8.75
C VAL A 34 22.35 8.03 7.66
N VAL A 35 22.47 8.66 6.52
CA VAL A 35 21.65 8.42 5.35
C VAL A 35 22.41 7.50 4.39
N VAL A 36 21.73 6.49 3.87
CA VAL A 36 22.27 5.64 2.82
C VAL A 36 22.18 6.40 1.49
N ILE A 37 23.32 6.70 0.87
CA ILE A 37 23.38 7.32 -0.45
C ILE A 37 24.16 6.40 -1.38
N GLY A 38 23.49 5.94 -2.40
CA GLY A 38 24.08 5.05 -3.35
C GLY A 38 24.51 3.73 -2.72
N TYR A 39 25.79 3.48 -2.82
CA TYR A 39 26.39 2.26 -2.28
C TYR A 39 27.15 2.49 -0.96
N GLY A 40 27.01 3.70 -0.38
CA GLY A 40 27.68 4.09 0.85
C GLY A 40 26.72 4.73 1.86
N THR A 41 27.26 5.05 3.03
CA THR A 41 26.56 5.80 4.09
C THR A 41 27.28 7.11 4.32
N MET A 42 26.54 8.21 4.39
CA MET A 42 27.07 9.54 4.73
C MET A 42 26.25 10.13 5.87
N LYS A 43 26.90 10.99 6.66
CA LYS A 43 26.16 11.75 7.67
C LYS A 43 25.22 12.71 6.98
N LYS A 44 24.00 12.83 7.50
CA LYS A 44 22.99 13.75 6.95
C LYS A 44 23.48 15.21 6.92
N SER A 45 24.31 15.59 7.89
CA SER A 45 24.97 16.89 7.96
C SER A 45 25.90 17.17 6.77
N ASP A 46 26.50 16.13 6.20
CA ASP A 46 27.50 16.24 5.12
C ASP A 46 26.86 16.26 3.73
N LEU A 47 25.52 16.17 3.69
CA LEU A 47 24.75 16.13 2.46
C LEU A 47 24.33 17.53 2.02
N THR A 48 24.83 17.96 0.88
CA THR A 48 24.46 19.25 0.26
C THR A 48 23.14 19.18 -0.52
N GLY A 49 22.59 17.98 -0.72
CA GLY A 49 21.36 17.74 -1.50
C GLY A 49 20.07 17.76 -0.66
N ALA A 50 18.93 18.08 -1.29
CA ALA A 50 17.62 18.04 -0.64
C ALA A 50 17.14 16.57 -0.46
N ILE A 51 17.39 16.01 0.72
CA ILE A 51 16.97 14.68 1.12
C ILE A 51 15.87 14.78 2.16
N SER A 52 14.83 13.95 2.02
CA SER A 52 13.84 13.73 3.07
C SER A 52 13.96 12.31 3.59
N SER A 53 14.23 12.16 4.87
CA SER A 53 14.29 10.87 5.56
C SER A 53 13.03 10.66 6.39
N VAL A 54 12.43 9.48 6.29
CA VAL A 54 11.26 9.08 7.08
C VAL A 54 11.63 7.81 7.85
N SER A 55 11.58 7.90 9.18
CA SER A 55 11.93 6.79 10.04
C SER A 55 10.80 5.76 10.17
N SER A 56 11.14 4.53 10.56
CA SER A 56 10.18 3.48 10.91
C SER A 56 9.13 3.99 11.93
N LYS A 57 9.55 4.75 12.94
CA LYS A 57 8.64 5.34 13.94
C LYS A 57 7.62 6.28 13.32
N ASP A 58 8.05 7.08 12.33
CA ASP A 58 7.16 8.00 11.65
C ASP A 58 6.19 7.28 10.72
N LEU A 59 6.65 6.25 10.01
CA LEU A 59 5.81 5.42 9.15
C LEU A 59 4.67 4.75 9.93
N MET A 60 4.94 4.31 11.17
CA MET A 60 3.99 3.59 12.00
C MET A 60 3.02 4.48 12.79
N LYS A 61 3.14 5.82 12.76
CA LYS A 61 2.23 6.74 13.47
C LYS A 61 0.77 6.64 13.00
N GLN A 62 0.56 6.22 11.77
CA GLN A 62 -0.78 6.02 11.21
C GLN A 62 -0.88 4.62 10.60
N PRO A 63 -1.95 3.88 10.86
CA PRO A 63 -2.24 2.67 10.14
C PRO A 63 -2.30 2.96 8.64
N SER A 64 -1.57 2.20 7.85
CA SER A 64 -1.57 2.34 6.39
C SER A 64 -1.52 0.95 5.75
N PRO A 65 -2.26 0.73 4.66
CA PRO A 65 -2.28 -0.57 3.99
C PRO A 65 -0.97 -0.90 3.26
N SER A 66 -0.19 0.11 2.90
CA SER A 66 1.07 -0.08 2.18
C SER A 66 2.12 0.96 2.56
N LEU A 67 3.40 0.60 2.35
CA LEU A 67 4.52 1.52 2.56
C LEU A 67 4.37 2.80 1.73
N GLY A 68 3.94 2.67 0.48
CA GLY A 68 3.75 3.84 -0.39
C GLY A 68 2.68 4.80 0.13
N ALA A 69 1.53 4.28 0.59
CA ALA A 69 0.49 5.11 1.19
C ALA A 69 0.96 5.75 2.51
N ALA A 70 1.79 5.04 3.30
CA ALA A 70 2.38 5.57 4.54
C ALA A 70 3.32 6.77 4.31
N LEU A 71 3.89 6.92 3.12
CA LEU A 71 4.77 8.04 2.76
C LEU A 71 4.00 9.31 2.40
N GLN A 72 2.70 9.23 2.18
CA GLN A 72 1.87 10.38 1.81
C GLN A 72 1.93 11.48 2.88
N GLY A 73 2.32 12.70 2.47
CA GLY A 73 2.42 13.87 3.36
C GLY A 73 3.61 13.84 4.33
N ARG A 74 4.51 12.83 4.27
CA ARG A 74 5.66 12.68 5.18
C ARG A 74 6.99 13.09 4.56
N ALA A 75 7.11 13.06 3.25
CA ALA A 75 8.29 13.51 2.54
C ALA A 75 7.95 14.75 1.69
N THR A 76 8.60 15.89 1.96
CA THR A 76 8.37 17.11 1.20
C THR A 76 8.71 16.91 -0.28
N GLY A 77 7.86 17.38 -1.19
CA GLY A 77 8.06 17.25 -2.64
C GLY A 77 7.80 15.83 -3.20
N LEU A 78 7.34 14.89 -2.39
CA LEU A 78 6.83 13.60 -2.82
C LEU A 78 5.30 13.65 -2.90
N GLN A 79 4.75 13.46 -4.08
CA GLN A 79 3.33 13.27 -4.32
C GLN A 79 3.05 11.77 -4.38
N VAL A 80 2.06 11.32 -3.60
CA VAL A 80 1.62 9.93 -3.56
C VAL A 80 0.15 9.91 -3.95
N ILE A 81 -0.21 9.11 -4.95
CA ILE A 81 -1.57 8.92 -5.43
C ILE A 81 -1.92 7.45 -5.25
N SER A 82 -2.94 7.17 -4.46
CA SER A 82 -3.48 5.82 -4.21
C SER A 82 -4.91 5.74 -4.71
N SER A 83 -5.28 4.62 -5.32
CA SER A 83 -6.67 4.31 -5.69
C SER A 83 -7.52 3.97 -4.46
N GLY A 84 -6.89 3.59 -3.34
CA GLY A 84 -7.56 3.07 -2.16
C GLY A 84 -8.04 1.62 -2.27
N ALA A 85 -7.91 0.97 -3.43
CA ALA A 85 -8.27 -0.43 -3.57
C ALA A 85 -7.24 -1.36 -2.89
N PRO A 86 -7.67 -2.49 -2.30
CA PRO A 86 -6.77 -3.42 -1.63
C PRO A 86 -5.65 -3.90 -2.56
N GLY A 87 -4.41 -3.82 -2.05
CA GLY A 87 -3.23 -4.28 -2.78
C GLY A 87 -2.91 -3.50 -4.06
N ASP A 88 -3.49 -2.31 -4.27
CA ASP A 88 -3.06 -1.46 -5.37
C ASP A 88 -1.70 -0.83 -5.10
N ASN A 89 -0.92 -0.73 -6.16
CA ASN A 89 0.32 0.01 -6.10
C ASN A 89 0.01 1.51 -6.12
N VAL A 90 0.78 2.28 -5.36
CA VAL A 90 0.68 3.74 -5.36
C VAL A 90 1.53 4.32 -6.48
N SER A 91 1.03 5.35 -7.16
CA SER A 91 1.84 6.18 -8.06
C SER A 91 2.55 7.25 -7.25
N MET A 92 3.84 7.38 -7.45
CA MET A 92 4.67 8.37 -6.76
C MET A 92 5.36 9.29 -7.75
N LYS A 93 5.37 10.58 -7.44
CA LYS A 93 6.06 11.58 -8.26
C LYS A 93 6.88 12.49 -7.35
N ILE A 94 8.13 12.73 -7.72
CA ILE A 94 9.02 13.65 -7.02
C ILE A 94 9.10 14.94 -7.82
N ARG A 95 8.71 16.07 -7.19
CA ARG A 95 8.69 17.41 -7.81
C ARG A 95 7.79 17.52 -9.06
N GLY A 96 6.77 16.65 -9.16
CA GLY A 96 5.78 16.67 -10.23
C GLY A 96 6.05 15.68 -11.37
N ILE A 97 5.31 15.83 -12.46
CA ILE A 97 5.38 14.96 -13.63
C ILE A 97 6.43 15.51 -14.59
N GLY A 98 7.52 14.79 -14.80
CA GLY A 98 8.62 15.19 -15.67
C GLY A 98 8.56 14.60 -17.08
N SER A 99 7.67 13.63 -17.34
CA SER A 99 7.53 12.97 -18.64
C SER A 99 6.11 12.48 -18.87
N ILE A 100 5.68 12.44 -20.11
CA ILE A 100 4.39 11.87 -20.53
C ILE A 100 4.39 10.34 -20.38
N ASN A 101 5.54 9.68 -20.58
CA ASN A 101 5.62 8.23 -20.57
C ASN A 101 5.68 7.68 -19.12
N ASN A 102 6.82 7.78 -18.48
CA ASN A 102 7.03 7.36 -17.11
C ASN A 102 7.91 8.39 -16.37
N SER A 103 7.45 8.84 -15.22
CA SER A 103 8.17 9.74 -14.32
C SER A 103 8.16 9.23 -12.88
N ASP A 104 8.08 7.90 -12.70
CA ASP A 104 8.18 7.29 -11.39
C ASP A 104 9.63 7.33 -10.89
N PRO A 105 9.86 7.61 -9.60
CA PRO A 105 11.19 7.55 -9.02
C PRO A 105 11.73 6.12 -9.03
N LEU A 106 13.05 6.00 -9.14
CA LEU A 106 13.71 4.72 -8.98
C LEU A 106 13.58 4.23 -7.54
N LEU A 107 13.17 2.99 -7.36
CA LEU A 107 13.19 2.32 -6.05
C LEU A 107 14.52 1.59 -5.87
N VAL A 108 15.11 1.75 -4.69
CA VAL A 108 16.32 1.03 -4.28
C VAL A 108 16.08 0.42 -2.91
N ILE A 109 16.10 -0.90 -2.82
CA ILE A 109 15.92 -1.61 -1.56
C ILE A 109 17.24 -2.24 -1.17
N ASP A 110 17.78 -1.83 -0.02
CA ASP A 110 19.04 -2.33 0.51
C ASP A 110 20.21 -2.28 -0.48
N GLY A 111 20.24 -1.23 -1.31
CA GLY A 111 21.27 -1.02 -2.33
C GLY A 111 21.00 -1.72 -3.68
N VAL A 112 19.90 -2.44 -3.83
CA VAL A 112 19.49 -3.08 -5.09
C VAL A 112 18.42 -2.25 -5.77
N PRO A 113 18.66 -1.68 -6.97
CA PRO A 113 17.62 -1.06 -7.77
C PRO A 113 16.56 -2.08 -8.18
N THR A 114 15.28 -1.75 -7.97
CA THR A 114 14.19 -2.72 -8.10
C THR A 114 12.93 -2.07 -8.67
N ASP A 115 12.08 -2.89 -9.30
CA ASP A 115 10.74 -2.53 -9.74
C ASP A 115 9.65 -3.22 -8.87
N VAL A 116 10.02 -3.73 -7.69
CA VAL A 116 9.09 -4.39 -6.76
C VAL A 116 8.03 -3.39 -6.30
N PRO A 117 6.74 -3.71 -6.44
CA PRO A 117 5.67 -2.86 -5.94
C PRO A 117 5.75 -2.63 -4.42
N LEU A 118 5.54 -1.39 -3.98
CA LEU A 118 5.66 -1.02 -2.56
C LEU A 118 4.62 -1.69 -1.65
N ASN A 119 3.51 -2.15 -2.20
CA ASN A 119 2.52 -2.95 -1.47
C ASN A 119 3.02 -4.34 -1.09
N MET A 120 4.08 -4.85 -1.74
CA MET A 120 4.73 -6.12 -1.38
C MET A 120 5.72 -6.00 -0.22
N ILE A 121 6.08 -4.78 0.18
CA ILE A 121 7.03 -4.55 1.28
C ILE A 121 6.27 -4.49 2.60
N ASN A 122 6.74 -5.26 3.58
CA ASN A 122 6.21 -5.16 4.93
C ASN A 122 6.81 -3.94 5.64
N MET A 123 5.95 -3.00 6.07
CA MET A 123 6.39 -1.77 6.77
C MET A 123 7.11 -2.05 8.09
N ASP A 124 6.76 -3.15 8.76
CA ASP A 124 7.39 -3.53 10.02
C ASP A 124 8.86 -3.94 9.86
N ASP A 125 9.30 -4.29 8.63
CA ASP A 125 10.69 -4.63 8.30
C ASP A 125 11.51 -3.42 7.83
N VAL A 126 10.88 -2.26 7.62
CA VAL A 126 11.56 -1.04 7.16
C VAL A 126 12.18 -0.31 8.36
N GLU A 127 13.44 0.13 8.22
CA GLU A 127 14.14 1.01 9.17
C GLU A 127 13.98 2.47 8.79
N THR A 128 14.34 2.81 7.53
CA THR A 128 14.23 4.18 6.98
C THR A 128 13.80 4.17 5.53
N VAL A 129 13.17 5.27 5.12
CA VAL A 129 12.91 5.59 3.71
C VAL A 129 13.50 6.96 3.43
N ASP A 130 14.47 7.00 2.52
CA ASP A 130 15.16 8.22 2.12
C ASP A 130 14.76 8.60 0.70
N VAL A 131 14.30 9.84 0.52
CA VAL A 131 13.84 10.37 -0.78
C VAL A 131 14.88 11.35 -1.28
N LEU A 132 15.62 10.95 -2.32
CA LEU A 132 16.61 11.77 -3.01
C LEU A 132 15.94 12.55 -4.14
N LYS A 133 15.99 13.88 -4.06
CA LYS A 133 15.24 14.75 -4.97
C LYS A 133 16.14 15.51 -5.94
N ASP A 134 17.43 15.65 -5.61
CA ASP A 134 18.36 16.45 -6.38
C ASP A 134 19.26 15.61 -7.27
N ALA A 135 19.60 16.14 -8.44
CA ALA A 135 20.44 15.47 -9.42
C ALA A 135 21.82 15.08 -8.87
N SER A 136 22.40 15.87 -7.96
CA SER A 136 23.67 15.55 -7.31
C SER A 136 23.60 14.28 -6.46
N ALA A 137 22.52 14.10 -5.70
CA ALA A 137 22.30 12.93 -4.87
C ALA A 137 21.90 11.67 -5.69
N THR A 138 21.27 11.87 -6.86
CA THR A 138 20.81 10.77 -7.73
C THR A 138 21.79 10.41 -8.83
N ALA A 139 22.86 11.18 -9.03
CA ALA A 139 23.83 11.00 -10.12
C ALA A 139 24.45 9.61 -10.19
N ILE A 140 24.69 8.96 -9.04
CA ILE A 140 25.24 7.60 -8.95
C ILE A 140 24.34 6.51 -9.54
N TYR A 141 23.03 6.80 -9.70
CA TYR A 141 22.04 5.90 -10.30
C TYR A 141 21.87 6.15 -11.82
N GLY A 142 22.65 7.12 -12.37
CA GLY A 142 22.61 7.47 -13.78
C GLY A 142 21.23 7.92 -14.26
N SER A 143 20.88 7.58 -15.50
CA SER A 143 19.60 7.97 -16.13
C SER A 143 18.38 7.39 -15.41
N ARG A 144 18.50 6.26 -14.73
CA ARG A 144 17.39 5.66 -13.94
C ARG A 144 16.98 6.54 -12.76
N GLY A 145 17.89 7.37 -12.22
CA GLY A 145 17.62 8.31 -11.13
C GLY A 145 17.09 9.67 -11.57
N ALA A 146 16.79 9.89 -12.85
CA ALA A 146 16.43 11.21 -13.40
C ALA A 146 15.18 11.83 -12.75
N TYR A 147 14.21 11.02 -12.32
CA TYR A 147 12.98 11.46 -11.65
C TYR A 147 13.03 11.32 -10.13
N GLY A 148 14.25 11.21 -9.56
CA GLY A 148 14.50 11.00 -8.15
C GLY A 148 14.65 9.53 -7.80
N VAL A 149 15.07 9.29 -6.56
CA VAL A 149 15.33 7.94 -6.03
C VAL A 149 14.69 7.81 -4.65
N ILE A 150 14.02 6.71 -4.40
CA ILE A 150 13.51 6.34 -3.08
C ILE A 150 14.32 5.13 -2.60
N ILE A 151 15.07 5.35 -1.53
CA ILE A 151 15.90 4.31 -0.90
C ILE A 151 15.17 3.78 0.30
N ILE A 152 14.96 2.48 0.34
CA ILE A 152 14.35 1.76 1.45
C ILE A 152 15.45 0.92 2.11
N THR A 153 15.68 1.17 3.38
CA THR A 153 16.62 0.39 4.20
C THR A 153 15.82 -0.51 5.13
N THR A 154 16.07 -1.81 5.08
CA THR A 154 15.41 -2.77 5.97
C THR A 154 16.16 -2.89 7.30
N LYS A 155 15.43 -3.32 8.34
CA LYS A 155 15.96 -3.54 9.68
C LYS A 155 17.10 -4.57 9.68
N LYS A 156 18.06 -4.34 10.56
CA LYS A 156 19.22 -5.21 10.80
C LYS A 156 19.21 -5.70 12.25
N GLY A 157 19.95 -6.77 12.50
CA GLY A 157 20.30 -7.15 13.85
C GLY A 157 21.21 -6.11 14.51
N LYS A 158 21.19 -6.06 15.83
CA LYS A 158 22.10 -5.27 16.65
C LYS A 158 23.00 -6.18 17.47
N SER A 159 24.19 -5.69 17.82
CA SER A 159 25.14 -6.40 18.69
C SER A 159 24.70 -6.26 20.16
N ASP A 160 23.53 -6.79 20.48
CA ASP A 160 22.95 -6.79 21.82
C ASP A 160 22.19 -8.12 22.07
N ALA A 161 21.53 -8.19 23.23
CA ALA A 161 20.69 -9.35 23.55
C ALA A 161 19.60 -9.56 22.50
N ALA A 162 19.23 -10.81 22.33
CA ALA A 162 18.18 -11.18 21.38
C ALA A 162 16.83 -10.57 21.77
N HIS A 163 16.18 -9.93 20.81
CA HIS A 163 14.87 -9.32 20.98
C HIS A 163 13.83 -10.05 20.15
N PHE A 164 12.75 -10.42 20.80
CA PHE A 164 11.57 -10.98 20.18
C PHE A 164 10.45 -9.93 20.22
N ASN A 165 9.86 -9.62 19.08
CA ASN A 165 8.77 -8.67 19.00
C ASN A 165 7.62 -9.27 18.19
N PHE A 166 6.42 -9.26 18.77
CA PHE A 166 5.18 -9.63 18.12
C PHE A 166 4.25 -8.42 18.08
N LYS A 167 3.70 -8.16 16.90
CA LYS A 167 2.73 -7.08 16.69
C LYS A 167 1.50 -7.67 16.01
N ALA A 168 0.34 -7.33 16.53
CA ALA A 168 -0.95 -7.64 15.95
C ALA A 168 -1.79 -6.37 15.84
N SER A 169 -2.45 -6.17 14.72
CA SER A 169 -3.41 -5.08 14.55
C SER A 169 -4.63 -5.54 13.77
N TYR A 170 -5.78 -5.04 14.19
CA TYR A 170 -7.07 -5.24 13.55
C TYR A 170 -7.72 -3.88 13.32
N GLY A 171 -8.18 -3.64 12.11
CA GLY A 171 -8.84 -2.41 11.71
C GLY A 171 -10.17 -2.68 11.03
N ILE A 172 -11.05 -1.69 11.05
CA ILE A 172 -12.32 -1.71 10.35
C ILE A 172 -12.36 -0.50 9.41
N GLU A 173 -12.67 -0.74 8.16
CA GLU A 173 -12.77 0.25 7.11
C GLU A 173 -14.20 0.31 6.57
N LYS A 174 -14.71 1.51 6.31
CA LYS A 174 -16.00 1.71 5.65
C LYS A 174 -15.96 2.99 4.81
N ALA A 175 -16.85 3.08 3.84
CA ALA A 175 -17.05 4.31 3.09
C ALA A 175 -17.47 5.43 4.04
N ILE A 176 -16.74 6.55 4.05
CA ILE A 176 -17.02 7.71 4.92
C ILE A 176 -18.31 8.39 4.46
N ARG A 177 -18.48 8.46 3.15
CA ARG A 177 -19.65 9.11 2.52
C ARG A 177 -19.92 8.45 1.17
N THR A 178 -21.18 8.18 0.92
CA THR A 178 -21.72 7.80 -0.40
C THR A 178 -22.55 8.95 -0.95
N LEU A 179 -22.83 8.93 -2.26
CA LEU A 179 -23.76 9.88 -2.84
C LEU A 179 -25.18 9.52 -2.39
N ASP A 180 -25.96 10.55 -2.08
CA ASP A 180 -27.39 10.43 -1.81
C ASP A 180 -28.12 10.41 -3.15
N LEU A 181 -28.57 9.23 -3.56
CA LEU A 181 -29.25 8.99 -4.82
C LEU A 181 -30.75 8.96 -4.60
N LEU A 182 -31.50 9.22 -5.67
CA LEU A 182 -32.96 9.13 -5.64
C LEU A 182 -33.41 7.71 -5.32
N ASP A 183 -34.41 7.57 -4.48
CA ASP A 183 -35.12 6.30 -4.28
C ASP A 183 -36.08 6.01 -5.45
N ALA A 184 -36.72 4.82 -5.47
CA ALA A 184 -37.54 4.40 -6.59
C ALA A 184 -38.77 5.32 -6.78
N THR A 185 -39.43 5.76 -5.71
CA THR A 185 -40.54 6.69 -5.76
C THR A 185 -40.11 8.04 -6.35
N GLN A 186 -39.02 8.60 -5.85
CA GLN A 186 -38.51 9.90 -6.30
C GLN A 186 -38.07 9.84 -7.75
N PHE A 187 -37.33 8.74 -8.13
CA PHE A 187 -36.88 8.52 -9.49
C PHE A 187 -38.05 8.43 -10.47
N ALA A 188 -39.07 7.60 -10.15
CA ALA A 188 -40.24 7.42 -11.01
C ALA A 188 -41.05 8.71 -11.17
N SER A 189 -41.22 9.47 -10.08
CA SER A 189 -41.92 10.76 -10.13
C SER A 189 -41.18 11.76 -11.03
N LEU A 190 -39.88 11.91 -10.86
CA LEU A 190 -39.07 12.82 -11.67
C LEU A 190 -39.04 12.37 -13.15
N HIS A 191 -38.95 11.05 -13.39
CA HIS A 191 -39.01 10.50 -14.73
C HIS A 191 -40.32 10.81 -15.43
N ASN A 192 -41.47 10.62 -14.75
CA ASN A 192 -42.80 10.95 -15.28
C ASN A 192 -42.95 12.44 -15.59
N GLU A 193 -42.44 13.31 -14.71
CA GLU A 193 -42.43 14.76 -14.95
C GLU A 193 -41.60 15.11 -16.19
N MET A 194 -40.40 14.52 -16.32
CA MET A 194 -39.54 14.72 -17.49
C MET A 194 -40.22 14.25 -18.79
N MET A 195 -40.85 13.07 -18.80
CA MET A 195 -41.55 12.55 -19.97
C MET A 195 -42.74 13.46 -20.37
N THR A 196 -43.52 13.90 -19.39
CA THR A 196 -44.63 14.83 -19.63
C THR A 196 -44.14 16.18 -20.19
N ALA A 197 -43.09 16.74 -19.65
CA ALA A 197 -42.52 18.00 -20.13
C ALA A 197 -41.98 17.90 -21.59
N ASN A 198 -41.51 16.72 -21.98
CA ASN A 198 -41.03 16.46 -23.33
C ASN A 198 -42.12 15.96 -24.30
N GLY A 199 -43.39 15.92 -23.87
CA GLY A 199 -44.51 15.42 -24.69
C GLY A 199 -44.40 13.94 -25.03
N GLN A 200 -43.69 13.17 -24.23
CA GLN A 200 -43.48 11.72 -24.40
C GLN A 200 -44.42 10.94 -23.48
N PRO A 201 -44.83 9.71 -23.86
CA PRO A 201 -45.65 8.86 -23.00
C PRO A 201 -44.85 8.49 -21.73
N GLN A 202 -45.53 8.49 -20.59
CA GLN A 202 -44.94 8.01 -19.33
C GLN A 202 -44.68 6.51 -19.38
N ASN A 203 -43.68 6.06 -18.59
CA ASN A 203 -43.42 4.64 -18.44
C ASN A 203 -44.58 3.96 -17.71
N PRO A 204 -45.25 2.95 -18.29
CA PRO A 204 -46.35 2.25 -17.63
C PRO A 204 -46.00 1.63 -16.28
N LEU A 205 -44.73 1.29 -16.05
CA LEU A 205 -44.25 0.79 -14.76
C LEU A 205 -44.19 1.86 -13.66
N PHE A 206 -44.35 3.15 -14.01
CA PHE A 206 -44.27 4.28 -13.10
C PHE A 206 -45.65 5.02 -12.96
N GLU A 207 -46.75 4.33 -13.35
CA GLU A 207 -48.08 4.90 -13.26
C GLU A 207 -48.44 5.32 -11.83
N ASP A 208 -48.04 4.52 -10.84
CA ASP A 208 -48.12 4.88 -9.43
C ASP A 208 -46.72 4.85 -8.79
N PRO A 209 -45.99 5.97 -8.82
CA PRO A 209 -44.66 6.03 -8.21
C PRO A 209 -44.62 5.67 -6.72
N ALA A 210 -45.71 5.97 -5.99
CA ALA A 210 -45.73 5.71 -4.54
C ALA A 210 -45.75 4.22 -4.20
N SER A 211 -46.28 3.38 -5.09
CA SER A 211 -46.27 1.91 -4.94
C SER A 211 -44.90 1.29 -4.99
N LEU A 212 -43.88 1.96 -5.60
CA LEU A 212 -42.53 1.46 -5.74
C LEU A 212 -41.71 1.53 -4.45
N GLY A 213 -42.15 2.33 -3.48
CA GLY A 213 -41.45 2.50 -2.21
C GLY A 213 -40.02 3.01 -2.38
N ARG A 214 -39.09 2.55 -1.52
CA ARG A 214 -37.69 2.98 -1.60
C ARG A 214 -36.91 2.31 -2.75
N GLY A 215 -37.34 1.10 -3.16
CA GLY A 215 -36.61 0.33 -4.16
C GLY A 215 -35.21 -0.11 -3.71
N THR A 216 -34.30 -0.25 -4.67
CA THR A 216 -32.95 -0.74 -4.45
C THR A 216 -31.96 0.40 -4.22
N ASN A 217 -31.27 0.39 -3.08
CA ASN A 217 -30.09 1.22 -2.86
C ASN A 217 -28.82 0.47 -3.35
N TRP A 218 -28.46 0.68 -4.61
CA TRP A 218 -27.33 0.01 -5.24
C TRP A 218 -25.99 0.31 -4.56
N THR A 219 -25.83 1.49 -3.92
CA THR A 219 -24.58 1.82 -3.22
C THR A 219 -24.40 1.03 -1.94
N ASP A 220 -25.48 0.74 -1.19
CA ASP A 220 -25.43 -0.09 0.00
C ASP A 220 -25.07 -1.56 -0.34
N GLU A 221 -25.46 -2.00 -1.53
CA GLU A 221 -25.11 -3.33 -2.01
C GLU A 221 -23.69 -3.43 -2.57
N LEU A 222 -23.14 -2.33 -3.06
CA LEU A 222 -21.76 -2.27 -3.55
C LEU A 222 -20.77 -2.26 -2.39
N PHE A 223 -21.03 -1.41 -1.38
CA PHE A 223 -20.12 -1.20 -0.28
C PHE A 223 -20.40 -2.13 0.90
N GLN A 224 -19.35 -2.39 1.66
CA GLN A 224 -19.41 -3.17 2.90
C GLN A 224 -18.50 -2.55 3.96
N THR A 225 -18.71 -2.93 5.20
CA THR A 225 -17.70 -2.76 6.24
C THR A 225 -16.65 -3.84 6.06
N ALA A 226 -15.40 -3.44 5.94
CA ALA A 226 -14.28 -4.29 5.61
C ALA A 226 -13.30 -4.39 6.78
N ALA A 227 -12.63 -5.53 6.91
CA ALA A 227 -11.64 -5.78 7.94
C ALA A 227 -10.21 -5.72 7.37
N THR A 228 -9.30 -5.14 8.15
CA THR A 228 -7.86 -5.18 7.88
C THR A 228 -7.15 -5.82 9.05
N GLN A 229 -6.27 -6.79 8.77
CA GLN A 229 -5.51 -7.54 9.76
C GLN A 229 -4.03 -7.50 9.40
N ASN A 230 -3.18 -7.28 10.39
CA ASN A 230 -1.73 -7.35 10.23
C ASN A 230 -1.12 -8.05 11.45
N TYR A 231 -0.39 -9.13 11.20
CA TYR A 231 0.37 -9.87 12.20
C TYR A 231 1.83 -9.90 11.78
N SER A 232 2.71 -9.46 12.63
CA SER A 232 4.14 -9.40 12.37
C SER A 232 4.91 -9.94 13.56
N LEU A 233 5.86 -10.81 13.27
CA LEU A 233 6.74 -11.44 14.21
C LEU A 233 8.17 -11.17 13.77
N ASN A 234 9.01 -10.67 14.65
CA ASN A 234 10.44 -10.53 14.35
C ASN A 234 11.32 -10.94 15.51
N TYR A 235 12.47 -11.47 15.17
CA TYR A 235 13.52 -11.88 16.07
C TYR A 235 14.85 -11.30 15.58
N SER A 236 15.53 -10.56 16.43
CA SER A 236 16.78 -9.90 16.09
C SER A 236 17.74 -9.95 17.25
N GLY A 237 19.03 -9.96 16.94
CA GLY A 237 20.07 -9.96 17.95
C GLY A 237 21.43 -10.16 17.31
N GLY A 238 22.43 -10.46 18.13
CA GLY A 238 23.76 -10.74 17.66
C GLY A 238 24.83 -10.50 18.72
N ASN A 239 26.04 -10.53 18.24
CA ASN A 239 27.24 -10.19 18.99
C ASN A 239 28.17 -9.31 18.12
N ASP A 240 29.36 -8.99 18.60
CA ASP A 240 30.31 -8.12 17.90
C ASP A 240 30.74 -8.65 16.53
N LYS A 241 30.55 -9.95 16.28
CA LYS A 241 30.94 -10.60 14.99
C LYS A 241 29.75 -10.80 14.07
N THR A 242 28.60 -11.20 14.59
CA THR A 242 27.45 -11.56 13.75
C THR A 242 26.18 -10.95 14.31
N THR A 243 25.44 -10.27 13.46
CA THR A 243 24.11 -9.75 13.79
C THR A 243 23.09 -10.33 12.80
N TYR A 244 21.86 -10.58 13.28
CA TYR A 244 20.79 -11.17 12.49
C TYR A 244 19.45 -10.52 12.77
N TYR A 245 18.61 -10.49 11.75
CA TYR A 245 17.20 -10.09 11.80
C TYR A 245 16.40 -11.09 10.98
N VAL A 246 15.36 -11.65 11.58
CA VAL A 246 14.41 -12.55 10.92
C VAL A 246 13.02 -12.05 11.21
N SER A 247 12.16 -11.99 10.20
CA SER A 247 10.75 -11.69 10.40
C SER A 247 9.84 -12.56 9.56
N ALA A 248 8.60 -12.71 10.04
CA ALA A 248 7.49 -13.28 9.31
C ALA A 248 6.25 -12.41 9.53
N ALA A 249 5.52 -12.10 8.47
CA ALA A 249 4.35 -11.27 8.55
C ALA A 249 3.22 -11.79 7.66
N TYR A 250 2.00 -11.61 8.15
CA TYR A 250 0.74 -11.83 7.44
C TYR A 250 -0.05 -10.53 7.43
N PHE A 251 -0.53 -10.15 6.27
CA PHE A 251 -1.38 -8.98 6.06
C PHE A 251 -2.59 -9.39 5.24
N ASN A 252 -3.78 -9.04 5.69
CA ASN A 252 -5.02 -9.19 4.95
C ASN A 252 -5.84 -7.91 5.03
N GLN A 253 -6.26 -7.41 3.88
CA GLN A 253 -7.14 -6.27 3.73
C GLN A 253 -8.33 -6.67 2.86
N GLU A 254 -9.50 -6.73 3.45
CA GLU A 254 -10.74 -6.74 2.71
C GLU A 254 -11.02 -5.34 2.16
N GLY A 255 -11.63 -5.26 0.99
CA GLY A 255 -12.01 -3.96 0.42
C GLY A 255 -13.40 -3.52 0.84
N ILE A 256 -13.58 -2.20 0.96
CA ILE A 256 -14.90 -1.60 1.17
C ILE A 256 -15.86 -1.86 0.00
N VAL A 257 -15.34 -2.16 -1.20
CA VAL A 257 -16.11 -2.70 -2.31
C VAL A 257 -16.11 -4.22 -2.19
N ARG A 258 -17.30 -4.83 -2.18
CA ARG A 258 -17.45 -6.28 -2.08
C ARG A 258 -16.62 -7.00 -3.15
N THR A 259 -16.17 -8.23 -2.87
CA THR A 259 -15.35 -9.08 -3.72
C THR A 259 -13.91 -8.63 -3.94
N THR A 260 -13.49 -7.51 -3.37
CA THR A 260 -12.09 -7.06 -3.42
C THR A 260 -11.34 -7.44 -2.14
N GLN A 261 -10.10 -7.92 -2.28
CA GLN A 261 -9.27 -8.37 -1.16
C GLN A 261 -7.80 -8.39 -1.56
N TYR A 262 -6.94 -8.13 -0.61
CA TYR A 262 -5.50 -8.31 -0.73
C TYR A 262 -4.94 -9.06 0.47
N GLU A 263 -4.18 -10.10 0.21
CA GLU A 263 -3.55 -10.95 1.21
C GLU A 263 -2.06 -11.08 0.88
N ARG A 264 -1.19 -10.97 1.90
CA ARG A 264 0.25 -11.02 1.70
C ARG A 264 0.93 -11.75 2.86
N TYR A 265 1.85 -12.63 2.48
CA TYR A 265 2.78 -13.32 3.36
C TYR A 265 4.19 -12.83 3.07
N THR A 266 4.93 -12.44 4.09
CA THR A 266 6.30 -11.93 3.95
C THR A 266 7.23 -12.66 4.90
N VAL A 267 8.40 -13.05 4.41
CA VAL A 267 9.52 -13.54 5.24
C VAL A 267 10.75 -12.73 4.89
N GLN A 268 11.42 -12.20 5.91
CA GLN A 268 12.66 -11.42 5.78
C GLN A 268 13.77 -12.09 6.57
N PHE A 269 14.96 -12.17 5.98
CA PHE A 269 16.17 -12.66 6.62
C PHE A 269 17.34 -11.78 6.28
N ASN A 270 17.94 -11.13 7.28
CA ASN A 270 19.11 -10.28 7.15
C ASN A 270 20.18 -10.76 8.13
N MET A 271 21.42 -10.90 7.66
CA MET A 271 22.56 -11.29 8.47
C MET A 271 23.81 -10.53 8.02
N ASP A 272 24.52 -9.97 8.98
CA ASP A 272 25.80 -9.31 8.79
C ASP A 272 26.85 -10.02 9.65
N THR A 273 27.99 -10.41 9.09
CA THR A 273 29.06 -11.12 9.80
C THR A 273 30.42 -10.48 9.53
N GLN A 274 31.13 -10.10 10.60
CA GLN A 274 32.53 -9.71 10.55
C GLN A 274 33.38 -10.98 10.60
N MET A 275 33.81 -11.45 9.44
CA MET A 275 34.62 -12.70 9.33
C MET A 275 35.98 -12.55 9.99
N ASN A 276 36.62 -11.39 9.76
CA ASN A 276 37.88 -10.98 10.39
C ASN A 276 38.02 -9.45 10.31
N ASN A 277 39.14 -8.89 10.74
CA ASN A 277 39.33 -7.43 10.83
C ASN A 277 39.25 -6.70 9.48
N TRP A 278 39.42 -7.38 8.37
CA TRP A 278 39.45 -6.80 7.02
C TRP A 278 38.30 -7.28 6.12
N LEU A 279 37.50 -8.29 6.53
CA LEU A 279 36.39 -8.83 5.72
C LEU A 279 35.09 -8.87 6.50
N LYS A 280 34.09 -8.14 6.01
CA LYS A 280 32.72 -8.24 6.42
C LYS A 280 31.86 -8.77 5.28
N MET A 281 30.96 -9.68 5.57
CA MET A 281 30.00 -10.24 4.64
C MET A 281 28.60 -10.12 5.20
N GLY A 282 27.63 -10.03 4.31
CA GLY A 282 26.24 -10.08 4.73
C GLY A 282 25.31 -10.47 3.60
N ASN A 283 24.11 -10.81 3.98
CA ASN A 283 23.03 -11.13 3.07
C ASN A 283 21.73 -10.47 3.53
N LYS A 284 20.87 -10.22 2.58
CA LYS A 284 19.49 -9.80 2.80
C LYS A 284 18.60 -10.57 1.85
N LEU A 285 17.51 -11.12 2.36
CA LEU A 285 16.56 -11.90 1.58
C LEU A 285 15.14 -11.57 2.03
N SER A 286 14.31 -11.18 1.09
CA SER A 286 12.88 -10.96 1.24
C SER A 286 12.12 -11.88 0.31
N LEU A 287 11.22 -12.66 0.87
CA LEU A 287 10.30 -13.54 0.17
C LEU A 287 8.88 -13.04 0.41
N ASN A 288 8.14 -12.81 -0.65
CA ASN A 288 6.77 -12.35 -0.57
C ASN A 288 5.87 -13.22 -1.43
N HIS A 289 4.73 -13.60 -0.88
CA HIS A 289 3.63 -14.19 -1.61
C HIS A 289 2.38 -13.37 -1.39
N ASP A 290 1.70 -12.99 -2.45
CA ASP A 290 0.47 -12.22 -2.37
C ASP A 290 -0.65 -12.78 -3.22
N ILE A 291 -1.88 -12.51 -2.78
CA ILE A 291 -3.11 -12.86 -3.48
C ILE A 291 -3.98 -11.61 -3.52
N LYS A 292 -4.26 -11.13 -4.72
CA LYS A 292 -5.12 -9.98 -4.93
C LYS A 292 -6.39 -10.40 -5.67
N LYS A 293 -7.55 -10.25 -5.02
CA LYS A 293 -8.86 -10.32 -5.66
C LYS A 293 -9.25 -8.90 -6.06
N LYS A 294 -9.38 -8.67 -7.37
CA LYS A 294 -9.64 -7.31 -7.89
C LYS A 294 -11.12 -6.98 -7.87
N GLY A 295 -11.99 -8.01 -7.97
CA GLY A 295 -13.40 -7.84 -8.25
C GLY A 295 -13.64 -7.23 -9.64
N GLU A 296 -14.80 -7.48 -10.21
CA GLU A 296 -15.22 -6.80 -11.43
C GLU A 296 -16.40 -5.89 -11.10
N TYR A 297 -16.12 -4.66 -10.78
CA TYR A 297 -17.12 -3.67 -10.37
C TYR A 297 -16.97 -2.36 -11.14
N SER A 298 -18.07 -1.63 -11.22
CA SER A 298 -18.10 -0.27 -11.74
C SER A 298 -18.93 0.60 -10.84
N ILE A 299 -18.28 1.49 -10.08
CA ILE A 299 -18.98 2.47 -9.24
C ILE A 299 -19.94 3.30 -10.08
N LYS A 300 -19.51 3.74 -11.26
CA LYS A 300 -20.36 4.50 -12.19
C LYS A 300 -21.63 3.73 -12.57
N ASN A 301 -21.50 2.49 -13.04
CA ASN A 301 -22.67 1.71 -13.46
C ASN A 301 -23.59 1.38 -12.29
N THR A 302 -23.01 1.16 -11.10
CA THR A 302 -23.80 0.95 -9.88
C THR A 302 -24.63 2.19 -9.51
N MET A 303 -24.08 3.39 -9.65
CA MET A 303 -24.79 4.64 -9.40
C MET A 303 -25.83 5.00 -10.48
N LEU A 304 -25.63 4.51 -11.71
CA LEU A 304 -26.55 4.72 -12.81
C LEU A 304 -27.64 3.64 -12.90
N ALA A 305 -27.51 2.53 -12.16
CA ALA A 305 -28.53 1.51 -12.10
C ALA A 305 -29.82 2.06 -11.48
N LEU A 306 -30.95 1.70 -12.09
CA LEU A 306 -32.23 2.26 -11.69
C LEU A 306 -32.66 1.74 -10.31
N PRO A 307 -33.08 2.61 -9.39
CA PRO A 307 -33.55 2.18 -8.06
C PRO A 307 -34.85 1.37 -8.12
N THR A 308 -35.55 1.41 -9.25
CA THR A 308 -36.76 0.60 -9.52
C THR A 308 -36.47 -0.84 -9.91
N GLN A 309 -35.20 -1.20 -10.14
CA GLN A 309 -34.78 -2.57 -10.44
C GLN A 309 -34.50 -3.36 -9.16
N ALA A 310 -34.93 -4.63 -9.14
CA ALA A 310 -34.54 -5.59 -8.11
C ALA A 310 -33.12 -6.11 -8.37
N ILE A 311 -32.42 -6.50 -7.31
CA ILE A 311 -31.10 -7.16 -7.42
C ILE A 311 -31.29 -8.62 -7.83
N LYS A 312 -32.33 -9.28 -7.29
CA LYS A 312 -32.67 -10.67 -7.57
C LYS A 312 -34.16 -10.82 -7.85
N ASN A 313 -34.47 -11.80 -8.65
CA ASN A 313 -35.84 -12.28 -8.86
C ASN A 313 -36.31 -13.11 -7.66
N ASP A 314 -37.61 -13.42 -7.59
CA ASP A 314 -38.22 -14.20 -6.51
C ASP A 314 -37.66 -15.64 -6.43
N ASP A 315 -37.15 -16.18 -7.53
CA ASP A 315 -36.51 -17.48 -7.60
C ASP A 315 -35.03 -17.47 -7.16
N GLY A 316 -34.52 -16.28 -6.76
CA GLY A 316 -33.12 -16.08 -6.31
C GLY A 316 -32.13 -15.88 -7.45
N SER A 317 -32.54 -15.93 -8.71
CA SER A 317 -31.71 -15.56 -9.87
C SER A 317 -31.42 -14.06 -9.89
N TRP A 318 -30.35 -13.65 -10.61
CA TRP A 318 -30.04 -12.24 -10.78
C TRP A 318 -31.06 -11.57 -11.68
N ALA A 319 -31.65 -10.47 -11.20
CA ALA A 319 -32.63 -9.73 -11.98
C ALA A 319 -31.94 -8.87 -13.06
N GLY A 320 -32.59 -8.80 -14.22
CA GLY A 320 -32.26 -7.85 -15.26
C GLY A 320 -33.07 -6.56 -15.16
N PRO A 321 -32.76 -5.57 -16.00
CA PRO A 321 -33.57 -4.35 -16.07
C PRO A 321 -34.99 -4.67 -16.60
N VAL A 322 -36.00 -4.22 -15.90
CA VAL A 322 -37.41 -4.42 -16.27
C VAL A 322 -37.96 -3.19 -16.98
N GLY A 323 -38.59 -3.39 -18.14
CA GLY A 323 -39.23 -2.34 -18.93
C GLY A 323 -38.73 -2.29 -20.36
N LEU A 324 -39.24 -1.30 -21.11
CA LEU A 324 -38.76 -1.11 -22.50
C LEU A 324 -37.32 -0.56 -22.51
N PRO A 325 -36.49 -0.95 -23.47
CA PRO A 325 -35.08 -0.51 -23.55
C PRO A 325 -34.91 1.01 -23.48
N MET A 326 -35.86 1.77 -24.04
CA MET A 326 -35.82 3.23 -23.98
C MET A 326 -35.92 3.83 -22.57
N TYR A 327 -36.42 3.05 -21.58
CA TYR A 327 -36.62 3.50 -20.20
C TYR A 327 -35.56 2.91 -19.23
N VAL A 328 -34.94 1.79 -19.59
CA VAL A 328 -34.07 1.06 -18.64
C VAL A 328 -32.59 1.13 -18.99
N GLY A 329 -32.26 1.64 -20.19
CA GLY A 329 -30.88 1.71 -20.64
C GLY A 329 -30.26 0.32 -20.88
N ASP A 330 -28.92 0.29 -20.94
CA ASP A 330 -28.10 -0.89 -21.26
C ASP A 330 -27.27 -1.40 -20.08
N ILE A 331 -27.59 -0.97 -18.86
CA ILE A 331 -26.84 -1.36 -17.66
C ILE A 331 -27.39 -2.69 -17.16
N ALA A 332 -26.61 -3.75 -17.34
CA ALA A 332 -26.86 -5.02 -16.68
C ALA A 332 -26.71 -4.86 -15.16
N ASN A 333 -27.33 -5.79 -14.40
CA ASN A 333 -27.23 -5.82 -12.95
C ASN A 333 -25.77 -5.71 -12.48
N PRO A 334 -25.33 -4.57 -11.92
CA PRO A 334 -23.92 -4.36 -11.59
C PRO A 334 -23.45 -5.23 -10.42
N ILE A 335 -24.35 -5.54 -9.47
CA ILE A 335 -24.07 -6.41 -8.34
C ILE A 335 -24.00 -7.87 -8.81
N GLY A 336 -24.90 -8.28 -9.70
CA GLY A 336 -24.85 -9.60 -10.33
C GLY A 336 -23.50 -9.83 -11.02
N LYS A 337 -23.03 -8.89 -11.84
CA LYS A 337 -21.72 -8.97 -12.50
C LYS A 337 -20.57 -9.06 -11.47
N MET A 338 -20.57 -8.21 -10.47
CA MET A 338 -19.55 -8.18 -9.44
C MET A 338 -19.46 -9.50 -8.66
N MET A 339 -20.62 -10.14 -8.40
CA MET A 339 -20.69 -11.37 -7.60
C MET A 339 -20.40 -12.65 -8.41
N THR A 340 -20.61 -12.62 -9.71
CA THR A 340 -20.42 -13.80 -10.57
C THR A 340 -19.07 -13.80 -11.28
N ASN A 341 -18.52 -12.63 -11.57
CA ASN A 341 -17.22 -12.49 -12.17
C ASN A 341 -16.11 -12.59 -11.12
N SER A 342 -14.98 -13.15 -11.48
CA SER A 342 -13.83 -13.22 -10.58
C SER A 342 -12.54 -12.90 -11.32
N THR A 343 -11.71 -12.06 -10.71
CA THR A 343 -10.37 -11.77 -11.18
C THR A 343 -9.42 -11.82 -9.99
N ALA A 344 -8.43 -12.71 -10.05
CA ALA A 344 -7.46 -12.90 -9.02
C ALA A 344 -6.04 -12.97 -9.58
N THR A 345 -5.12 -12.23 -8.97
CA THR A 345 -3.69 -12.30 -9.24
C THR A 345 -3.00 -12.94 -8.05
N LYS A 346 -2.14 -13.92 -8.31
CA LYS A 346 -1.22 -14.48 -7.32
C LYS A 346 0.18 -14.06 -7.69
N GLY A 347 0.90 -13.47 -6.75
CA GLY A 347 2.28 -13.04 -6.92
C GLY A 347 3.22 -13.83 -6.02
N PHE A 348 4.44 -14.04 -6.48
CA PHE A 348 5.56 -14.49 -5.67
C PHE A 348 6.79 -13.69 -6.04
N ASN A 349 7.40 -13.04 -5.06
CA ASN A 349 8.55 -12.18 -5.26
C ASN A 349 9.71 -12.62 -4.38
N ILE A 350 10.89 -12.71 -4.98
CA ILE A 350 12.18 -12.93 -4.33
C ILE A 350 13.00 -11.66 -4.57
N LEU A 351 13.41 -11.00 -3.51
CA LEU A 351 14.37 -9.91 -3.56
C LEU A 351 15.47 -10.20 -2.56
N GLY A 352 16.70 -10.25 -3.02
CA GLY A 352 17.81 -10.51 -2.14
C GLY A 352 19.11 -9.95 -2.64
N ASN A 353 20.07 -9.83 -1.73
CA ASN A 353 21.45 -9.53 -2.07
C ASN A 353 22.43 -10.25 -1.13
N ILE A 354 23.62 -10.42 -1.64
CA ILE A 354 24.80 -10.81 -0.87
C ILE A 354 25.82 -9.72 -1.10
N TYR A 355 26.51 -9.30 -0.04
CA TYR A 355 27.58 -8.33 -0.15
C TYR A 355 28.83 -8.77 0.59
N ALA A 356 29.96 -8.31 0.10
CA ALA A 356 31.25 -8.42 0.76
C ALA A 356 31.88 -7.02 0.83
N GLU A 357 32.40 -6.67 1.99
CA GLU A 357 33.14 -5.44 2.26
C GLU A 357 34.53 -5.81 2.72
N VAL A 358 35.52 -5.42 1.93
CA VAL A 358 36.93 -5.73 2.14
C VAL A 358 37.66 -4.43 2.49
N LYS A 359 38.38 -4.42 3.63
CA LYS A 359 39.21 -3.32 4.11
C LYS A 359 40.67 -3.73 4.16
N PRO A 360 41.39 -3.68 3.03
CA PRO A 360 42.81 -4.07 2.99
C PRO A 360 43.67 -3.13 3.85
N TRP A 361 43.26 -1.86 3.95
CA TRP A 361 43.89 -0.82 4.77
C TRP A 361 42.79 0.01 5.44
N GLU A 362 43.06 0.67 6.54
CA GLU A 362 42.06 1.49 7.28
C GLU A 362 41.44 2.58 6.45
N TRP A 363 42.15 3.13 5.48
CA TRP A 363 41.71 4.22 4.61
C TRP A 363 41.01 3.72 3.33
N LEU A 364 41.03 2.42 3.01
CA LEU A 364 40.46 1.87 1.76
C LEU A 364 39.41 0.80 2.08
N THR A 365 38.19 1.05 1.63
CA THR A 365 37.10 0.08 1.69
C THR A 365 36.63 -0.25 0.28
N PHE A 366 36.62 -1.53 -0.06
CA PHE A 366 36.03 -2.04 -1.28
C PHE A 366 34.77 -2.84 -0.93
N LYS A 367 33.63 -2.46 -1.50
CA LYS A 367 32.36 -3.15 -1.28
C LYS A 367 31.79 -3.64 -2.60
N THR A 368 31.40 -4.90 -2.66
CA THR A 368 30.66 -5.49 -3.78
C THR A 368 29.33 -6.00 -3.29
N ILE A 369 28.29 -5.80 -4.12
CA ILE A 369 26.92 -6.25 -3.87
C ILE A 369 26.45 -7.00 -5.11
N VAL A 370 25.95 -8.20 -4.91
CA VAL A 370 25.24 -8.98 -5.94
C VAL A 370 23.79 -9.09 -5.52
N GLY A 371 22.91 -8.47 -6.30
CA GLY A 371 21.46 -8.46 -6.06
C GLY A 371 20.72 -9.37 -7.03
N VAL A 372 19.67 -10.00 -6.55
CA VAL A 372 18.74 -10.83 -7.34
C VAL A 372 17.33 -10.37 -7.07
N GLN A 373 16.58 -10.19 -8.14
CA GLN A 373 15.13 -9.97 -8.12
C GLN A 373 14.47 -10.97 -9.06
N ALA A 374 13.43 -11.65 -8.55
CA ALA A 374 12.58 -12.50 -9.37
C ALA A 374 11.12 -12.25 -8.96
N LEU A 375 10.29 -11.96 -9.94
CA LEU A 375 8.86 -11.71 -9.76
C LEU A 375 8.07 -12.67 -10.65
N PHE A 376 7.25 -13.49 -10.03
CA PHE A 376 6.34 -14.42 -10.71
C PHE A 376 4.91 -14.00 -10.41
N TRP A 377 4.04 -14.07 -11.41
CA TRP A 377 2.62 -13.78 -11.22
C TRP A 377 1.75 -14.66 -12.09
N ASP A 378 0.56 -14.98 -11.60
CA ASP A 378 -0.49 -15.75 -12.26
C ASP A 378 -1.81 -15.00 -12.12
N ASP A 379 -2.29 -14.40 -13.21
CA ASP A 379 -3.53 -13.62 -13.27
C ASP A 379 -4.62 -14.47 -13.91
N LYS A 380 -5.72 -14.67 -13.20
CA LYS A 380 -6.86 -15.49 -13.64
C LYS A 380 -8.13 -14.65 -13.62
N GLY A 381 -8.85 -14.67 -14.73
CA GLY A 381 -10.16 -14.05 -14.85
C GLY A 381 -11.21 -15.08 -15.29
N TRP A 382 -12.39 -14.93 -14.73
CA TRP A 382 -13.56 -15.71 -15.08
C TRP A 382 -14.78 -14.81 -15.13
N SER A 383 -15.54 -14.90 -16.24
CA SER A 383 -16.82 -14.23 -16.43
C SER A 383 -17.80 -15.26 -17.00
N PRO A 384 -18.80 -15.72 -16.24
CA PRO A 384 -19.76 -16.69 -16.70
C PRO A 384 -20.74 -16.10 -17.73
N LYS A 385 -21.35 -16.94 -18.54
CA LYS A 385 -22.53 -16.57 -19.31
C LYS A 385 -23.66 -16.19 -18.36
N TYR A 386 -24.47 -15.24 -18.78
CA TYR A 386 -25.70 -14.88 -18.07
C TYR A 386 -26.79 -14.44 -19.08
N ASP A 387 -28.02 -14.59 -18.63
CA ASP A 387 -29.22 -14.13 -19.36
C ASP A 387 -30.09 -13.38 -18.32
N TRP A 388 -29.87 -12.09 -18.22
CA TRP A 388 -30.62 -11.20 -17.34
C TRP A 388 -31.42 -10.23 -18.21
N GLN A 389 -32.41 -10.81 -18.91
CA GLN A 389 -33.20 -10.10 -19.91
C GLN A 389 -33.53 -8.64 -19.55
N PRO A 390 -33.42 -7.69 -20.49
CA PRO A 390 -33.09 -7.89 -21.92
C PRO A 390 -31.57 -7.95 -22.20
N ILE A 391 -30.72 -7.92 -21.17
CA ILE A 391 -29.26 -7.93 -21.31
C ILE A 391 -28.71 -9.34 -21.05
N SER A 392 -27.95 -9.86 -21.98
CA SER A 392 -27.36 -11.19 -21.88
C SER A 392 -25.89 -11.21 -22.32
N GLN A 393 -25.14 -12.16 -21.77
CA GLN A 393 -23.83 -12.57 -22.22
C GLN A 393 -23.90 -14.05 -22.56
N PRO A 394 -23.93 -14.42 -23.88
CA PRO A 394 -24.23 -15.78 -24.27
C PRO A 394 -23.12 -16.78 -24.01
N GLU A 395 -21.88 -16.28 -23.82
CA GLU A 395 -20.69 -17.09 -23.62
C GLU A 395 -19.98 -16.78 -22.31
N SER A 396 -19.33 -17.80 -21.76
CA SER A 396 -18.42 -17.64 -20.64
C SER A 396 -17.01 -17.35 -21.14
N TYR A 397 -16.30 -16.46 -20.43
CA TYR A 397 -14.92 -16.09 -20.75
C TYR A 397 -14.00 -16.48 -19.61
N ALA A 398 -12.89 -17.13 -19.96
CA ALA A 398 -11.81 -17.40 -19.04
C ALA A 398 -10.51 -16.81 -19.59
N SER A 399 -9.72 -16.20 -18.74
CA SER A 399 -8.41 -15.70 -19.10
C SER A 399 -7.36 -16.16 -18.10
N ARG A 400 -6.16 -16.43 -18.57
CA ARG A 400 -5.00 -16.65 -17.71
C ARG A 400 -3.78 -16.02 -18.34
N LYS A 401 -3.05 -15.23 -17.53
CA LYS A 401 -1.74 -14.65 -17.88
C LYS A 401 -0.78 -14.97 -16.77
N TYR A 402 0.46 -15.30 -17.09
CA TYR A 402 1.49 -15.61 -16.12
C TYR A 402 2.87 -15.18 -16.63
N ASN A 403 3.80 -14.99 -15.70
CA ASN A 403 5.22 -14.73 -15.95
C ASN A 403 6.08 -15.57 -15.00
#